data_4159563652c641d53f0a0f97c9da4ad1
#
_entry.id   4159563652c641d53f0a0f97c9da4ad1
#
_cell.length_a   1.000
_cell.length_b   1.000
_cell.length_c   1.000
_cell.angle_alpha   90.00
_cell.angle_beta   90.00
_cell.angle_gamma   90.00
#
_symmetry.space_group_name_H-M   'P 1'
#
loop_
_entity.id
_entity.type
_entity.pdbx_description
1 polymer ?
#
loop_
_entity_poly.entity_id
_entity_poly.type
_entity_poly.pdbx_seq_one_letter_code
_entity_poly.pdbx_strand_id
1 'polypeptide(L)'
;MNEVSINKQVKLSEHFCLGELTKTKHVTADGNIPSHEVIENLKRLCWWLEELRYSYNTLYCLKPGEDYETSENVEGIVINSGYRSPAVNKLAGGVPTSNHVTGCAVDIRVSGKEQLLRYAVILLDIADSTGKEFDELLLEQHGNVWWLHFAVRPPSQQNRRKILFLKV
;
A
#
# COMPACT_ATOMS: atom_id res chain seq x y z
N MET A 1 -20.79 -26.33 0.39
CA MET A 1 -20.54 -24.88 0.57
C MET A 1 -19.57 -24.50 -0.53
N ASN A 2 -19.99 -23.70 -1.50
CA ASN A 2 -19.09 -23.25 -2.56
C ASN A 2 -18.06 -22.28 -1.94
N GLU A 3 -16.79 -22.67 -1.96
CA GLU A 3 -15.71 -21.73 -1.67
C GLU A 3 -15.78 -20.59 -2.67
N VAL A 4 -16.11 -19.41 -2.21
CA VAL A 4 -15.99 -18.18 -3.01
C VAL A 4 -14.50 -17.89 -3.15
N SER A 5 -13.89 -18.37 -4.23
CA SER A 5 -12.49 -18.07 -4.52
C SER A 5 -12.39 -16.71 -5.19
N ILE A 6 -11.58 -15.83 -4.63
CA ILE A 6 -11.25 -14.55 -5.30
C ILE A 6 -10.29 -14.86 -6.44
N ASN A 7 -10.57 -14.31 -7.63
CA ASN A 7 -9.57 -14.29 -8.68
C ASN A 7 -8.45 -13.28 -8.31
N LYS A 8 -7.37 -13.80 -7.75
CA LYS A 8 -6.20 -13.02 -7.30
C LYS A 8 -5.45 -12.29 -8.41
N GLN A 9 -5.71 -12.66 -9.68
CA GLN A 9 -5.09 -12.05 -10.85
C GLN A 9 -5.84 -10.82 -11.37
N VAL A 10 -6.96 -10.46 -10.74
CA VAL A 10 -7.71 -9.25 -11.12
C VAL A 10 -6.81 -8.03 -10.92
N LYS A 11 -6.58 -7.29 -11.99
CA LYS A 11 -5.84 -6.03 -11.97
C LYS A 11 -6.65 -4.94 -11.27
N LEU A 12 -6.03 -4.26 -10.33
CA LEU A 12 -6.56 -3.06 -9.68
C LEU A 12 -6.01 -1.79 -10.35
N SER A 13 -4.80 -1.89 -10.89
CA SER A 13 -4.12 -0.89 -11.71
C SER A 13 -3.15 -1.60 -12.66
N GLU A 14 -2.29 -0.85 -13.35
CA GLU A 14 -1.35 -1.39 -14.33
C GLU A 14 -0.39 -2.42 -13.73
N HIS A 15 0.18 -2.13 -12.55
CA HIS A 15 1.20 -2.97 -11.93
C HIS A 15 0.73 -3.71 -10.68
N PHE A 16 -0.47 -3.43 -10.16
CA PHE A 16 -0.97 -4.04 -8.92
C PHE A 16 -2.19 -4.91 -9.16
N CYS A 17 -2.20 -6.10 -8.55
CA CYS A 17 -3.33 -7.03 -8.61
C CYS A 17 -3.97 -7.22 -7.22
N LEU A 18 -5.22 -7.71 -7.22
CA LEU A 18 -5.99 -7.95 -6.02
C LEU A 18 -5.28 -8.93 -5.06
N GLY A 19 -4.57 -9.91 -5.60
CA GLY A 19 -3.85 -10.90 -4.81
C GLY A 19 -2.75 -10.31 -3.95
N GLU A 20 -2.04 -9.28 -4.44
CA GLU A 20 -0.99 -8.59 -3.68
C GLU A 20 -1.59 -7.79 -2.53
N LEU A 21 -2.70 -7.09 -2.81
CA LEU A 21 -3.39 -6.20 -1.84
C LEU A 21 -4.26 -6.95 -0.82
N THR A 22 -4.45 -8.28 -1.00
CA THR A 22 -5.21 -9.14 -0.08
C THR A 22 -4.38 -10.29 0.50
N LYS A 23 -3.08 -10.29 0.22
CA LYS A 23 -2.17 -11.34 0.70
C LYS A 23 -2.08 -11.34 2.23
N THR A 24 -2.24 -12.52 2.82
CA THR A 24 -2.07 -12.74 4.26
C THR A 24 -1.51 -14.15 4.52
N LYS A 25 -0.75 -14.28 5.62
CA LYS A 25 -0.32 -15.57 6.16
C LYS A 25 -1.35 -16.20 7.08
N HIS A 26 -2.36 -15.45 7.51
CA HIS A 26 -3.39 -15.93 8.42
C HIS A 26 -4.49 -16.59 7.64
N VAL A 27 -4.88 -17.80 8.09
CA VAL A 27 -6.03 -18.53 7.55
C VAL A 27 -7.25 -18.22 8.41
N THR A 28 -8.30 -17.72 7.78
CA THR A 28 -9.56 -17.33 8.44
C THR A 28 -10.75 -17.91 7.68
N ALA A 29 -11.87 -18.11 8.37
CA ALA A 29 -13.08 -18.66 7.76
C ALA A 29 -13.67 -17.79 6.65
N ASP A 30 -13.41 -16.48 6.68
CA ASP A 30 -13.84 -15.51 5.66
C ASP A 30 -12.89 -15.44 4.45
N GLY A 31 -11.77 -16.20 4.48
CA GLY A 31 -10.80 -16.25 3.40
C GLY A 31 -10.14 -14.91 3.05
N ASN A 32 -10.27 -13.91 3.91
CA ASN A 32 -9.82 -12.52 3.64
C ASN A 32 -10.42 -11.95 2.34
N ILE A 33 -11.70 -12.26 2.07
CA ILE A 33 -12.38 -11.84 0.84
C ILE A 33 -12.87 -10.39 0.98
N PRO A 34 -12.39 -9.44 0.14
CA PRO A 34 -12.83 -8.05 0.19
C PRO A 34 -14.23 -7.89 -0.40
N SER A 35 -15.01 -6.96 0.16
CA SER A 35 -16.25 -6.47 -0.45
C SER A 35 -15.95 -5.59 -1.67
N HIS A 36 -16.99 -5.29 -2.47
CA HIS A 36 -16.86 -4.36 -3.59
C HIS A 36 -16.35 -2.98 -3.14
N GLU A 37 -16.85 -2.46 -2.02
CA GLU A 37 -16.40 -1.17 -1.46
C GLU A 37 -14.90 -1.20 -1.10
N VAL A 38 -14.43 -2.28 -0.49
CA VAL A 38 -13.01 -2.49 -0.18
C VAL A 38 -12.17 -2.50 -1.45
N ILE A 39 -12.64 -3.15 -2.51
CA ILE A 39 -11.94 -3.18 -3.81
C ILE A 39 -11.82 -1.75 -4.39
N GLU A 40 -12.86 -0.94 -4.33
CA GLU A 40 -12.80 0.45 -4.78
C GLU A 40 -11.84 1.30 -3.92
N ASN A 41 -11.75 1.04 -2.62
CA ASN A 41 -10.77 1.67 -1.75
C ASN A 41 -9.33 1.26 -2.13
N LEU A 42 -9.10 -0.03 -2.40
CA LEU A 42 -7.82 -0.54 -2.87
C LEU A 42 -7.40 0.08 -4.21
N LYS A 43 -8.31 0.27 -5.16
CA LYS A 43 -8.03 0.96 -6.44
C LYS A 43 -7.54 2.40 -6.22
N ARG A 44 -8.12 3.12 -5.26
CA ARG A 44 -7.65 4.47 -4.92
C ARG A 44 -6.23 4.45 -4.34
N LEU A 45 -5.90 3.46 -3.51
CA LEU A 45 -4.53 3.26 -3.03
C LEU A 45 -3.58 2.93 -4.19
N CYS A 46 -4.01 2.08 -5.14
CA CYS A 46 -3.18 1.72 -6.29
C CYS A 46 -2.77 2.93 -7.12
N TRP A 47 -3.62 3.97 -7.25
CA TRP A 47 -3.21 5.21 -7.90
C TRP A 47 -1.96 5.81 -7.22
N TRP A 48 -1.92 5.91 -5.90
CA TRP A 48 -0.75 6.41 -5.16
C TRP A 48 0.47 5.51 -5.31
N LEU A 49 0.26 4.20 -5.36
CA LEU A 49 1.34 3.23 -5.53
C LEU A 49 1.95 3.29 -6.93
N GLU A 50 1.14 3.55 -7.98
CA GLU A 50 1.63 3.75 -9.34
C GLU A 50 2.47 5.04 -9.45
N GLU A 51 1.99 6.14 -8.89
CA GLU A 51 2.73 7.41 -8.85
C GLU A 51 4.04 7.26 -8.06
N LEU A 52 4.01 6.56 -6.92
CA LEU A 52 5.21 6.25 -6.14
C LEU A 52 6.20 5.43 -6.97
N ARG A 53 5.69 4.38 -7.64
CA ARG A 53 6.51 3.50 -8.49
C ARG A 53 7.17 4.28 -9.62
N TYR A 54 6.41 5.07 -10.34
CA TYR A 54 6.91 5.90 -11.43
C TYR A 54 7.96 6.89 -10.95
N SER A 55 7.64 7.67 -9.93
CA SER A 55 8.54 8.73 -9.41
C SER A 55 9.82 8.14 -8.83
N TYR A 56 9.72 7.05 -8.04
CA TYR A 56 10.90 6.42 -7.46
C TYR A 56 11.86 5.90 -8.54
N ASN A 57 11.34 5.23 -9.54
CA ASN A 57 12.16 4.70 -10.63
C ASN A 57 12.81 5.82 -11.46
N THR A 58 12.04 6.82 -11.84
CA THR A 58 12.54 7.96 -12.62
C THR A 58 13.64 8.71 -11.87
N LEU A 59 13.51 8.87 -10.55
CA LEU A 59 14.46 9.64 -9.76
C LEU A 59 15.70 8.84 -9.31
N TYR A 60 15.58 7.53 -9.11
CA TYR A 60 16.61 6.77 -8.39
C TYR A 60 17.06 5.48 -9.07
N CYS A 61 16.32 4.92 -10.02
CA CYS A 61 16.64 3.64 -10.63
C CYS A 61 17.11 3.76 -12.08
N LEU A 62 16.48 4.63 -12.87
CA LEU A 62 16.83 4.82 -14.28
C LEU A 62 18.17 5.54 -14.44
N LYS A 63 18.95 5.07 -15.40
CA LYS A 63 20.17 5.78 -15.85
C LYS A 63 19.82 6.86 -16.88
N PRO A 64 20.70 7.85 -17.09
CA PRO A 64 20.49 8.86 -18.12
C PRO A 64 20.22 8.23 -19.50
N GLY A 65 19.10 8.61 -20.11
CA GLY A 65 18.67 8.11 -21.42
C GLY A 65 17.90 6.81 -21.43
N GLU A 66 17.68 6.17 -20.27
CA GLU A 66 16.80 5.01 -20.17
C GLU A 66 15.33 5.44 -20.14
N ASP A 67 14.49 4.63 -20.79
CA ASP A 67 13.05 4.79 -20.80
C ASP A 67 12.39 3.90 -19.73
N TYR A 68 11.44 4.46 -19.01
CA TYR A 68 10.74 3.76 -17.90
C TYR A 68 10.03 2.48 -18.34
N GLU A 69 9.45 2.47 -19.54
CA GLU A 69 8.65 1.33 -20.02
C GLU A 69 9.51 0.14 -20.46
N THR A 70 10.79 0.38 -20.78
CA THR A 70 11.66 -0.63 -21.39
C THR A 70 12.90 -0.97 -20.58
N SER A 71 13.23 -0.17 -19.55
CA SER A 71 14.44 -0.38 -18.77
C SER A 71 14.33 -1.58 -17.82
N GLU A 72 15.38 -2.40 -17.79
CA GLU A 72 15.52 -3.49 -16.82
C GLU A 72 15.86 -3.00 -15.40
N ASN A 73 16.16 -1.71 -15.23
CA ASN A 73 16.48 -1.12 -13.93
C ASN A 73 15.23 -0.69 -13.15
N VAL A 74 14.03 -0.83 -13.72
CA VAL A 74 12.78 -0.49 -13.05
C VAL A 74 12.47 -1.48 -11.93
N GLU A 75 12.32 -0.96 -10.70
CA GLU A 75 11.98 -1.73 -9.51
C GLU A 75 10.47 -1.72 -9.25
N GLY A 76 9.94 -2.85 -8.76
CA GLY A 76 8.56 -2.96 -8.29
C GLY A 76 8.39 -2.44 -6.87
N ILE A 77 7.21 -1.89 -6.58
CA ILE A 77 6.80 -1.61 -5.19
C ILE A 77 6.25 -2.90 -4.57
N VAL A 78 6.84 -3.37 -3.48
CA VAL A 78 6.47 -4.62 -2.82
C VAL A 78 5.52 -4.36 -1.66
N ILE A 79 4.33 -4.96 -1.72
CA ILE A 79 3.31 -4.84 -0.67
C ILE A 79 3.47 -5.98 0.34
N ASN A 80 3.71 -5.63 1.60
CA ASN A 80 3.74 -6.58 2.72
C ASN A 80 2.34 -6.93 3.20
N SER A 81 1.43 -5.94 3.24
CA SER A 81 0.05 -6.08 3.69
C SER A 81 -0.82 -4.99 3.07
N GLY A 82 -1.99 -5.35 2.59
CA GLY A 82 -3.04 -4.43 2.16
C GLY A 82 -4.30 -4.64 2.99
N TYR A 83 -5.40 -5.06 2.35
CA TYR A 83 -6.64 -5.38 3.05
C TYR A 83 -6.46 -6.51 4.06
N ARG A 84 -7.07 -6.31 5.23
CA ARG A 84 -7.21 -7.33 6.27
C ARG A 84 -8.67 -7.39 6.69
N SER A 85 -9.33 -8.53 6.50
CA SER A 85 -10.64 -8.73 7.10
C SER A 85 -10.59 -8.52 8.63
N PRO A 86 -11.70 -8.23 9.31
CA PRO A 86 -11.70 -8.09 10.77
C PRO A 86 -11.03 -9.26 11.50
N ALA A 87 -11.24 -10.50 10.98
CA ALA A 87 -10.62 -11.70 11.54
C ALA A 87 -9.10 -11.72 11.33
N VAL A 88 -8.63 -11.42 10.13
CA VAL A 88 -7.19 -11.30 9.81
C VAL A 88 -6.55 -10.17 10.60
N ASN A 89 -7.21 -9.01 10.70
CA ASN A 89 -6.70 -7.86 11.45
C ASN A 89 -6.51 -8.18 12.93
N LYS A 90 -7.45 -8.88 13.54
CA LYS A 90 -7.35 -9.36 14.93
C LYS A 90 -6.15 -10.30 15.12
N LEU A 91 -5.95 -11.25 14.21
CA LEU A 91 -4.80 -12.18 14.26
C LEU A 91 -3.45 -11.46 14.03
N ALA A 92 -3.46 -10.38 13.27
CA ALA A 92 -2.30 -9.54 13.04
C ALA A 92 -2.01 -8.55 14.19
N GLY A 93 -2.84 -8.51 15.24
CA GLY A 93 -2.70 -7.59 16.36
C GLY A 93 -3.14 -6.15 16.08
N GLY A 94 -3.86 -5.93 14.98
CA GLY A 94 -4.35 -4.61 14.60
C GLY A 94 -5.57 -4.15 15.40
N VAL A 95 -5.73 -2.84 15.54
CA VAL A 95 -6.91 -2.24 16.18
C VAL A 95 -8.15 -2.37 15.28
N PRO A 96 -9.37 -2.52 15.83
CA PRO A 96 -10.60 -2.68 15.02
C PRO A 96 -10.86 -1.53 14.03
N THR A 97 -10.37 -0.32 14.34
CA THR A 97 -10.52 0.89 13.51
C THR A 97 -9.39 1.07 12.50
N SER A 98 -8.57 0.05 12.27
CA SER A 98 -7.46 0.10 11.33
C SER A 98 -7.94 0.37 9.90
N ASN A 99 -7.25 1.26 9.19
CA ASN A 99 -7.49 1.53 7.77
C ASN A 99 -7.30 0.29 6.86
N HIS A 100 -6.55 -0.72 7.30
CA HIS A 100 -6.45 -2.01 6.59
C HIS A 100 -7.80 -2.74 6.50
N VAL A 101 -8.67 -2.63 7.50
CA VAL A 101 -9.98 -3.31 7.54
C VAL A 101 -10.93 -2.80 6.46
N THR A 102 -10.76 -1.56 6.03
CA THR A 102 -11.57 -0.94 4.99
C THR A 102 -10.88 -0.94 3.61
N GLY A 103 -9.70 -1.55 3.48
CA GLY A 103 -8.92 -1.49 2.25
C GLY A 103 -8.31 -0.12 1.96
N CYS A 104 -8.17 0.71 3.00
CA CYS A 104 -7.68 2.08 2.91
C CYS A 104 -6.21 2.24 3.33
N ALA A 105 -5.49 1.15 3.59
CA ALA A 105 -4.09 1.18 3.97
C ALA A 105 -3.27 0.06 3.31
N VAL A 106 -1.98 0.35 3.13
CA VAL A 106 -0.95 -0.60 2.72
C VAL A 106 0.29 -0.45 3.58
N ASP A 107 0.95 -1.58 3.84
CA ASP A 107 2.30 -1.63 4.39
C ASP A 107 3.25 -1.95 3.23
N ILE A 108 4.14 -1.02 2.91
CA ILE A 108 5.08 -1.10 1.79
C ILE A 108 6.43 -1.55 2.32
N ARG A 109 6.98 -2.61 1.72
CA ARG A 109 8.32 -3.09 2.02
C ARG A 109 9.37 -2.10 1.55
N VAL A 110 10.42 -1.94 2.36
CA VAL A 110 11.62 -1.17 1.98
C VAL A 110 12.88 -1.98 2.25
N SER A 111 13.93 -1.72 1.48
CA SER A 111 15.25 -2.35 1.63
C SER A 111 16.06 -1.76 2.79
N GLY A 112 15.67 -0.57 3.28
CA GLY A 112 16.35 0.13 4.36
C GLY A 112 15.81 1.54 4.57
N LYS A 113 16.48 2.27 5.47
CA LYS A 113 16.05 3.63 5.88
C LYS A 113 16.07 4.64 4.72
N GLU A 114 17.03 4.52 3.82
CA GLU A 114 17.15 5.43 2.69
C GLU A 114 15.94 5.29 1.74
N GLN A 115 15.58 4.06 1.35
CA GLN A 115 14.41 3.83 0.52
C GLN A 115 13.11 4.25 1.24
N LEU A 116 13.01 3.99 2.57
CA LEU A 116 11.90 4.45 3.40
C LEU A 116 11.70 5.96 3.30
N LEU A 117 12.78 6.73 3.47
CA LEU A 117 12.73 8.19 3.39
C LEU A 117 12.41 8.68 1.98
N ARG A 118 13.00 8.06 0.93
CA ARG A 118 12.71 8.40 -0.46
C ARG A 118 11.23 8.18 -0.78
N TYR A 119 10.65 7.06 -0.37
CA TYR A 119 9.22 6.78 -0.56
C TYR A 119 8.33 7.80 0.17
N ALA A 120 8.68 8.13 1.42
CA ALA A 120 7.94 9.13 2.19
C ALA A 120 7.97 10.51 1.53
N VAL A 121 9.14 10.98 1.08
CA VAL A 121 9.29 12.27 0.39
C VAL A 121 8.49 12.29 -0.91
N ILE A 122 8.57 11.23 -1.74
CA ILE A 122 7.81 11.14 -2.98
C ILE A 122 6.29 11.21 -2.72
N LEU A 123 5.78 10.50 -1.71
CA LEU A 123 4.34 10.55 -1.39
C LEU A 123 3.90 11.93 -0.90
N LEU A 124 4.77 12.66 -0.19
CA LEU A 124 4.52 14.06 0.18
C LEU A 124 4.49 14.97 -1.04
N ASP A 125 5.46 14.82 -1.94
CA ASP A 125 5.53 15.59 -3.19
C ASP A 125 4.31 15.33 -4.09
N ILE A 126 3.86 14.07 -4.17
CA ILE A 126 2.63 13.71 -4.90
C ILE A 126 1.42 14.42 -4.27
N ALA A 127 1.28 14.39 -2.94
CA ALA A 127 0.19 15.06 -2.23
C ALA A 127 0.19 16.56 -2.52
N ASP A 128 1.36 17.21 -2.39
CA ASP A 128 1.50 18.66 -2.52
C ASP A 128 1.32 19.13 -3.97
N SER A 129 1.86 18.40 -4.94
CA SER A 129 1.77 18.76 -6.37
C SER A 129 0.39 18.50 -6.97
N THR A 130 -0.33 17.47 -6.48
CA THR A 130 -1.65 17.10 -7.01
C THR A 130 -2.82 17.67 -6.23
N GLY A 131 -2.56 18.20 -5.02
CA GLY A 131 -3.61 18.61 -4.07
C GLY A 131 -4.42 17.44 -3.49
N LYS A 132 -3.98 16.19 -3.69
CA LYS A 132 -4.63 15.02 -3.10
C LYS A 132 -4.23 14.84 -1.64
N GLU A 133 -5.19 14.43 -0.83
CA GLU A 133 -4.99 14.21 0.59
C GLU A 133 -4.78 12.74 0.93
N PHE A 134 -3.93 12.46 1.91
CA PHE A 134 -3.74 11.14 2.53
C PHE A 134 -4.07 11.17 4.02
N ASP A 135 -4.37 10.02 4.58
CA ASP A 135 -4.72 9.89 6.01
C ASP A 135 -3.49 9.67 6.89
N GLU A 136 -2.69 8.68 6.57
CA GLU A 136 -1.51 8.29 7.36
C GLU A 136 -0.31 8.02 6.45
N LEU A 137 0.84 8.54 6.85
CA LEU A 137 2.17 8.24 6.33
C LEU A 137 3.06 7.92 7.54
N LEU A 138 3.19 6.63 7.86
CA LEU A 138 3.89 6.20 9.06
C LEU A 138 5.16 5.45 8.68
N LEU A 139 6.29 5.91 9.22
CA LEU A 139 7.59 5.26 9.07
C LEU A 139 7.75 4.33 10.26
N GLU A 140 7.54 3.03 10.04
CA GLU A 140 7.43 2.05 11.12
C GLU A 140 8.65 1.15 11.20
N GLN A 141 9.02 0.78 12.44
CA GLN A 141 10.15 -0.09 12.76
C GLN A 141 9.76 -1.15 13.80
N HIS A 142 10.13 -2.41 13.51
CA HIS A 142 10.17 -3.48 14.51
C HIS A 142 11.53 -4.18 14.47
N GLY A 143 12.26 -4.14 15.56
CA GLY A 143 13.65 -4.60 15.57
C GLY A 143 14.50 -3.83 14.54
N ASN A 144 15.08 -4.54 13.59
CA ASN A 144 15.85 -3.96 12.48
C ASN A 144 15.07 -3.85 11.18
N VAL A 145 13.79 -4.22 11.17
CA VAL A 145 12.93 -4.20 9.98
C VAL A 145 12.17 -2.89 9.93
N TRP A 146 12.20 -2.24 8.76
CA TRP A 146 11.46 -1.01 8.46
C TRP A 146 10.43 -1.27 7.38
N TRP A 147 9.32 -0.56 7.44
CA TRP A 147 8.33 -0.48 6.36
C TRP A 147 7.63 0.87 6.39
N LEU A 148 6.98 1.21 5.29
CA LEU A 148 6.15 2.40 5.18
C LEU A 148 4.69 1.99 5.23
N HIS A 149 3.97 2.48 6.23
CA HIS A 149 2.51 2.41 6.26
C HIS A 149 1.94 3.66 5.59
N PHE A 150 1.06 3.46 4.61
CA PHE A 150 0.40 4.54 3.90
C PHE A 150 -1.11 4.30 3.84
N ALA A 151 -1.91 5.32 4.14
CA ALA A 151 -3.36 5.20 4.15
C ALA A 151 -4.07 6.41 3.52
N VAL A 152 -5.17 6.12 2.81
CA VAL A 152 -6.07 7.11 2.21
C VAL A 152 -7.49 6.72 2.51
N ARG A 153 -8.20 7.53 3.29
CA ARG A 153 -9.60 7.29 3.66
C ARG A 153 -10.54 7.38 2.47
N PRO A 154 -11.73 6.73 2.55
CA PRO A 154 -12.74 6.88 1.52
C PRO A 154 -13.20 8.33 1.38
N PRO A 155 -13.74 8.75 0.22
CA PRO A 155 -14.15 10.16 -0.02
C PRO A 155 -15.17 10.71 0.97
N SER A 156 -15.91 9.83 1.66
CA SER A 156 -16.88 10.18 2.69
C SER A 156 -16.24 10.56 4.03
N GLN A 157 -14.91 10.40 4.17
CA GLN A 157 -14.18 10.67 5.41
C GLN A 157 -13.03 11.63 5.15
N GLN A 158 -12.76 12.51 6.13
CA GLN A 158 -11.64 13.43 6.06
C GLN A 158 -10.31 12.70 6.30
N ASN A 159 -9.34 12.90 5.44
CA ASN A 159 -7.95 12.51 5.63
C ASN A 159 -7.29 13.43 6.69
N ARG A 160 -6.42 12.85 7.52
CA ARG A 160 -5.83 13.56 8.68
C ARG A 160 -4.42 14.10 8.42
N ARG A 161 -3.78 13.70 7.32
CA ARG A 161 -2.36 14.01 6.99
C ARG A 161 -1.43 13.72 8.18
N LYS A 162 -1.62 12.57 8.81
CA LYS A 162 -0.85 12.14 9.98
C LYS A 162 0.49 11.56 9.55
N ILE A 163 1.58 12.16 10.01
CA ILE A 163 2.96 11.73 9.69
C ILE A 163 3.67 11.41 10.99
N LEU A 164 4.16 10.18 11.16
CA LEU A 164 4.85 9.74 12.38
C LEU A 164 5.98 8.76 12.06
N PHE A 165 6.97 8.76 12.96
CA PHE A 165 7.93 7.68 13.12
C PHE A 165 7.47 6.82 14.29
N LEU A 166 7.27 5.53 14.08
CA LEU A 166 6.74 4.60 15.07
C LEU A 166 7.69 3.42 15.26
N LYS A 167 7.96 3.10 16.51
CA LYS A 167 8.60 1.84 16.90
C LYS A 167 7.52 0.94 17.49
N VAL A 168 7.24 -0.18 16.84
CA VAL A 168 6.14 -1.10 17.14
C VAL A 168 6.67 -2.47 17.58
#